data_ba42ecd4c84df4a168f26e7a439a3089
#
_entry.id   ba42ecd4c84df4a168f26e7a439a3089
#
_cell.length_a   1.000
_cell.length_b   1.000
_cell.length_c   1.000
_cell.angle_alpha   90.00
_cell.angle_beta   90.00
_cell.angle_gamma   90.00
#
_symmetry.space_group_name_H-M   'P 1'
#
loop_
_entity.id
_entity.type
_entity.pdbx_description
1 polymer ?
#
loop_
_entity_poly.entity_id
_entity_poly.type
_entity_poly.pdbx_seq_one_letter_code
_entity_poly.pdbx_strand_id
1 'polypeptide(L)'
;MADTDDEAPVPEWVERADKYYRGTVHKLSRNAQRGTIRSATGRNIPFMFMHVTMVGPHQKFDDLREGQEVGYDVSWTSKGLRVSVIRIPD
;
A
#
# COMPACT_ATOMS: atom_id res chain seq x y z
N MET A 1 14.32 -18.43 5.03
CA MET A 1 13.68 -18.56 5.08
C MET A 1 13.31 -18.32 5.19
N ALA A 2 13.18 -18.14 5.08
CA ALA A 2 12.42 -17.97 5.16
C ALA A 2 12.05 -17.77 5.33
N ASP A 3 11.96 -17.71 5.21
CA ASP A 3 11.26 -17.55 5.32
C ASP A 3 10.83 -17.38 5.74
N THR A 4 10.85 -17.22 5.60
CA THR A 4 10.22 -17.12 5.93
C THR A 4 9.75 -17.38 6.44
N ASP A 5 9.81 -17.44 6.35
CA ASP A 5 9.15 -17.75 6.68
C ASP A 5 8.59 -18.41 7.00
N ASP A 6 9.09 -19.05 6.39
CA ASP A 6 8.35 -19.87 6.85
C ASP A 6 7.69 -19.63 8.02
N GLU A 7 7.23 -19.14 7.85
CA GLU A 7 6.65 -18.61 8.99
C GLU A 7 5.31 -19.20 9.32
N ALA A 8 4.94 -19.10 10.62
CA ALA A 8 3.67 -19.67 11.04
C ALA A 8 2.50 -18.95 10.37
N PRO A 9 1.42 -19.64 10.06
CA PRO A 9 0.24 -18.97 9.52
C PRO A 9 -0.29 -17.93 10.48
N VAL A 10 -0.83 -16.85 9.92
CA VAL A 10 -1.43 -15.78 10.71
C VAL A 10 -2.83 -16.25 11.16
N PRO A 11 -3.16 -16.17 12.46
CA PRO A 11 -4.50 -16.50 12.89
C PRO A 11 -5.55 -15.61 12.22
N GLU A 12 -6.74 -16.13 12.04
CA GLU A 12 -7.79 -15.39 11.36
C GLU A 12 -8.20 -14.12 12.08
N TRP A 13 -8.03 -14.07 13.39
CA TRP A 13 -8.42 -12.90 14.15
C TRP A 13 -7.42 -11.77 14.04
N VAL A 14 -6.25 -12.02 13.46
CA VAL A 14 -5.24 -10.95 13.28
C VAL A 14 -5.63 -10.14 12.06
N GLU A 15 -5.64 -8.82 12.21
CA GLU A 15 -5.96 -7.90 11.13
C GLU A 15 -5.00 -8.10 9.96
N ARG A 16 -5.55 -8.18 8.76
CA ARG A 16 -4.71 -8.31 7.58
C ARG A 16 -3.81 -7.10 7.39
N ALA A 17 -4.24 -5.96 7.87
CA ALA A 17 -3.44 -4.74 7.78
C ALA A 17 -2.08 -4.90 8.45
N ASP A 18 -1.98 -5.79 9.45
CA ASP A 18 -0.72 -6.01 10.14
C ASP A 18 0.32 -6.66 9.24
N LYS A 19 -0.09 -7.20 8.11
CA LYS A 19 0.83 -7.79 7.15
C LYS A 19 1.42 -6.79 6.18
N TYR A 20 0.92 -5.58 6.18
CA TYR A 20 1.34 -4.58 5.20
C TYR A 20 2.41 -3.69 5.77
N TYR A 21 3.24 -3.15 4.87
CA TYR A 21 4.16 -2.09 5.24
C TYR A 21 3.37 -0.86 5.63
N ARG A 22 3.97 -0.02 6.45
CA ARG A 22 3.36 1.25 6.82
C ARG A 22 4.07 2.37 6.09
N GLY A 23 3.28 3.29 5.54
CA GLY A 23 3.82 4.42 4.84
C GLY A 23 2.85 5.57 4.86
N THR A 24 3.22 6.64 4.17
CA THR A 24 2.44 7.87 4.13
C THR A 24 2.16 8.21 2.67
N VAL A 25 0.93 8.60 2.37
CA VAL A 25 0.61 9.09 1.03
C VAL A 25 1.40 10.38 0.84
N HIS A 26 2.32 10.39 -0.12
CA HIS A 26 3.21 11.51 -0.32
C HIS A 26 2.64 12.52 -1.30
N LYS A 27 2.23 12.06 -2.48
CA LYS A 27 1.66 12.92 -3.52
C LYS A 27 0.49 12.22 -4.16
N LEU A 28 -0.48 13.02 -4.59
CA LEU A 28 -1.63 12.52 -5.32
C LEU A 28 -1.91 13.45 -6.50
N SER A 29 -2.20 12.84 -7.65
CA SER A 29 -2.69 13.56 -8.82
C SER A 29 -4.09 13.06 -9.10
N ARG A 30 -5.08 13.89 -8.79
CA ARG A 30 -6.47 13.46 -8.91
C ARG A 30 -6.89 13.27 -10.36
N ASN A 31 -6.40 14.13 -11.25
CA ASN A 31 -6.76 14.01 -12.66
C ASN A 31 -6.23 12.72 -13.27
N ALA A 32 -5.00 12.35 -12.91
CA ALA A 32 -4.38 11.13 -13.44
C ALA A 32 -4.67 9.89 -12.59
N GLN A 33 -5.24 10.08 -11.41
CA GLN A 33 -5.52 9.02 -10.44
C GLN A 33 -4.26 8.19 -10.17
N ARG A 34 -3.20 8.88 -9.78
CA ARG A 34 -1.93 8.24 -9.43
C ARG A 34 -1.27 9.03 -8.32
N GLY A 35 -0.21 8.45 -7.75
CA GLY A 35 0.49 9.11 -6.68
C GLY A 35 1.70 8.33 -6.26
N THR A 36 2.21 8.68 -5.08
CA THR A 36 3.35 7.99 -4.48
C THR A 36 3.07 7.76 -3.00
N ILE A 37 3.60 6.64 -2.50
CA ILE A 37 3.60 6.32 -1.08
C ILE A 37 5.05 6.47 -0.61
N ARG A 38 5.25 7.19 0.49
CA ARG A 38 6.57 7.31 1.10
C ARG A 38 6.71 6.23 2.16
N SER A 39 7.73 5.40 2.02
CA SER A 39 7.99 4.34 2.97
C SER A 39 8.57 4.90 4.26
N ALA A 40 8.65 4.05 5.30
CA ALA A 40 9.23 4.45 6.57
C ALA A 40 10.69 4.86 6.44
N THR A 41 11.38 4.38 5.41
CA THR A 41 12.79 4.73 5.17
C THR A 41 12.94 5.92 4.24
N GLY A 42 11.83 6.54 3.83
CA GLY A 42 11.88 7.74 3.01
C GLY A 42 11.86 7.49 1.51
N ARG A 43 11.67 6.27 1.08
CA ARG A 43 11.61 5.93 -0.33
C ARG A 43 10.21 6.23 -0.88
N ASN A 44 10.14 6.90 -2.01
CA ASN A 44 8.87 7.20 -2.66
C ASN A 44 8.60 6.14 -3.72
N ILE A 45 7.46 5.46 -3.59
CA ILE A 45 7.10 4.36 -4.47
C ILE A 45 5.83 4.75 -5.21
N PRO A 46 5.86 4.80 -6.55
CA PRO A 46 4.70 5.28 -7.30
C PRO A 46 3.61 4.22 -7.43
N PHE A 47 2.41 4.69 -7.69
CA PHE A 47 1.30 3.81 -8.01
C PHE A 47 0.35 4.50 -8.99
N MET A 48 -0.37 3.67 -9.74
CA MET A 48 -1.53 4.10 -10.53
C MET A 48 -2.73 3.40 -9.95
N PHE A 49 -3.78 4.18 -9.68
CA PHE A 49 -4.94 3.64 -8.97
C PHE A 49 -5.54 2.44 -9.69
N MET A 50 -5.57 2.48 -11.02
CA MET A 50 -6.15 1.38 -11.79
C MET A 50 -5.39 0.06 -11.62
N HIS A 51 -4.14 0.12 -11.17
CA HIS A 51 -3.31 -1.07 -10.94
C HIS A 51 -3.19 -1.42 -9.46
N VAL A 52 -3.89 -0.72 -8.60
CA VAL A 52 -3.82 -0.94 -7.15
C VAL A 52 -5.07 -1.68 -6.72
N THR A 53 -4.88 -2.68 -5.85
CA THR A 53 -6.00 -3.32 -5.18
C THR A 53 -6.21 -2.60 -3.87
N MET A 54 -7.36 -1.96 -3.72
CA MET A 54 -7.73 -1.33 -2.46
C MET A 54 -8.40 -2.36 -1.58
N VAL A 55 -7.95 -2.48 -0.35
CA VAL A 55 -8.53 -3.41 0.63
C VAL A 55 -9.04 -2.62 1.82
N GLY A 56 -9.92 -3.25 2.59
CA GLY A 56 -10.52 -2.59 3.75
C GLY A 56 -11.76 -1.81 3.34
N PRO A 57 -12.29 -0.98 4.25
CA PRO A 57 -13.58 -0.31 4.03
C PRO A 57 -13.52 0.88 3.09
N HIS A 58 -12.35 1.47 2.88
CA HIS A 58 -12.22 2.69 2.06
C HIS A 58 -11.49 2.33 0.79
N GLN A 59 -12.22 2.24 -0.33
CA GLN A 59 -11.64 1.69 -1.57
C GLN A 59 -11.70 2.66 -2.75
N LYS A 60 -12.02 3.92 -2.51
CA LYS A 60 -12.09 4.90 -3.58
C LYS A 60 -10.85 5.75 -3.60
N PHE A 61 -10.46 6.20 -4.79
CA PHE A 61 -9.33 7.12 -4.90
C PHE A 61 -9.55 8.36 -4.04
N ASP A 62 -10.79 8.85 -3.98
CA ASP A 62 -11.11 10.04 -3.20
C ASP A 62 -10.95 9.83 -1.70
N ASP A 63 -10.81 8.59 -1.25
CA ASP A 63 -10.56 8.32 0.17
C ASP A 63 -9.09 8.52 0.53
N LEU A 64 -8.23 8.71 -0.46
CA LEU A 64 -6.79 8.94 -0.23
C LEU A 64 -6.53 10.43 -0.02
N ARG A 65 -5.63 10.73 0.90
CA ARG A 65 -5.24 12.11 1.21
C ARG A 65 -3.74 12.18 1.38
N GLU A 66 -3.14 13.24 0.89
CA GLU A 66 -1.71 13.48 1.14
C GLU A 66 -1.47 13.63 2.64
N GLY A 67 -0.42 12.99 3.11
CA GLY A 67 -0.08 12.99 4.53
C GLY A 67 -0.72 11.89 5.34
N GLN A 68 -1.60 11.11 4.73
CA GLN A 68 -2.34 10.06 5.43
C GLN A 68 -1.47 8.82 5.59
N GLU A 69 -1.52 8.20 6.77
CA GLU A 69 -0.83 6.94 6.98
C GLU A 69 -1.67 5.80 6.41
N VAL A 70 -1.02 4.89 5.69
CA VAL A 70 -1.70 3.76 5.05
C VAL A 70 -0.84 2.51 5.18
N GLY A 71 -1.50 1.36 5.06
CA GLY A 71 -0.80 0.10 4.83
C GLY A 71 -0.65 -0.10 3.32
N TYR A 72 0.42 -0.73 2.89
CA TYR A 72 0.62 -0.97 1.47
C TYR A 72 1.49 -2.18 1.23
N ASP A 73 1.45 -2.65 -0.02
CA ASP A 73 2.35 -3.70 -0.48
C ASP A 73 2.84 -3.32 -1.87
N VAL A 74 3.88 -3.97 -2.32
CA VAL A 74 4.55 -3.59 -3.55
C VAL A 74 4.74 -4.80 -4.45
N SER A 75 4.93 -4.52 -5.73
CA SER A 75 5.25 -5.54 -6.73
C SER A 75 6.28 -4.98 -7.68
N TRP A 76 7.13 -5.87 -8.20
CA TRP A 76 8.07 -5.50 -9.25
C TRP A 76 7.36 -5.60 -10.59
N THR A 77 7.49 -4.55 -11.37
CA THR A 77 6.91 -4.49 -12.71
C THR A 77 8.01 -4.22 -13.71
N SER A 78 7.66 -4.23 -14.98
CA SER A 78 8.63 -3.90 -16.04
C SER A 78 9.17 -2.48 -15.89
N LYS A 79 8.46 -1.61 -15.18
CA LYS A 79 8.87 -0.24 -14.96
C LYS A 79 9.49 -0.02 -13.58
N GLY A 80 9.73 -1.10 -12.84
CA GLY A 80 10.33 -1.02 -11.52
C GLY A 80 9.32 -1.31 -10.43
N LEU A 81 9.68 -0.91 -9.21
CA LEU A 81 8.86 -1.18 -8.05
C LEU A 81 7.64 -0.27 -8.03
N ARG A 82 6.47 -0.85 -7.80
CA ARG A 82 5.20 -0.11 -7.75
C ARG A 82 4.37 -0.59 -6.58
N VAL A 83 3.60 0.32 -5.99
CA VAL A 83 2.62 -0.05 -4.98
C VAL A 83 1.49 -0.80 -5.66
N SER A 84 1.16 -1.99 -5.15
CA SER A 84 0.13 -2.83 -5.74
C SER A 84 -1.09 -2.99 -4.86
N VAL A 85 -0.97 -2.72 -3.56
CA VAL A 85 -2.08 -2.83 -2.60
C VAL A 85 -2.01 -1.63 -1.67
N ILE A 86 -3.16 -1.04 -1.37
CA ILE A 86 -3.26 0.02 -0.38
C ILE A 86 -4.43 -0.29 0.55
N ARG A 87 -4.19 -0.15 1.85
CA ARG A 87 -5.24 -0.23 2.85
C ARG A 87 -5.28 1.06 3.65
N ILE A 88 -6.41 1.74 3.58
CA ILE A 88 -6.63 2.95 4.37
C ILE A 88 -7.17 2.51 5.72
N PRO A 89 -6.53 2.92 6.83
CA PRO A 89 -7.03 2.57 8.16
C PRO A 89 -8.44 3.12 8.39
N ASP A 90 -9.16 2.43 9.26
CA ASP A 90 -10.52 2.84 9.63
C ASP A 90 -10.57 4.16 10.36
#